data_744f9c4de88e0570e296134f70b1cdd4
#
_entry.id   744f9c4de88e0570e296134f70b1cdd4
#
_cell.length_a   1.000
_cell.length_b   1.000
_cell.length_c   1.000
_cell.angle_alpha   90.00
_cell.angle_beta   90.00
_cell.angle_gamma   90.00
#
_symmetry.space_group_name_H-M   'P 1'
#
loop_
_entity.id
_entity.type
_entity.pdbx_description
1 polymer ?
#
loop_
_entity_poly.entity_id
_entity_poly.type
_entity_poly.pdbx_seq_one_letter_code
_entity_poly.pdbx_strand_id
1 'polypeptide(L)'
;MLGSRFRAVLAMLVVTSTTALAQRYDPGASATEIRLGQTMPYSGPVSVAGAVGHASLAYFAALNKAGGINGRQVRLITLDDGYSPPKTVEATRRLVEDENVLMIYGSVGTPTNAAVEKYLNLRKVPQLFITTGASRFRDPRTFPWSMAFLPGYVAEGRAMARYVLATVPAPRIAVLYQNDDLGKDFRAGFRSGLGDKADVLIVSEQTFEVADPTVDSQVIAAKASGANVFYFAGTQKAGAEQIRARHNLGWTPLHLVCSIASGVEGVLKPAGLENAEGLISTAYAKDPFDPTWADDADVKTFLDWVKVNLSQGNPRDTGIVGGYIVSWLTAYVLQTAGSTLTRENILNVATHLDHLNVPMLLPGIMMTTTPTDYSGIAQFQIQRFESGRWVPVGKVMSGE
;
A
#
# COMPACT_ATOMS: atom_id res chain seq x y z
N MET A 1 37.54 49.02 -70.35
CA MET A 1 37.81 47.66 -69.93
C MET A 1 37.33 47.50 -68.52
N LEU A 2 36.15 46.97 -68.34
CA LEU A 2 35.50 46.75 -67.03
C LEU A 2 35.73 45.31 -66.58
N GLY A 3 36.40 45.10 -65.47
CA GLY A 3 36.56 43.77 -64.82
C GLY A 3 35.50 43.56 -63.77
N SER A 4 34.59 42.61 -64.01
CA SER A 4 33.53 42.18 -63.07
C SER A 4 34.13 41.16 -62.07
N ARG A 5 34.09 41.46 -60.76
CA ARG A 5 34.42 40.55 -59.70
C ARG A 5 33.15 39.87 -59.16
N PHE A 6 32.94 38.57 -59.51
CA PHE A 6 31.94 37.70 -58.90
C PHE A 6 32.40 37.29 -57.49
N ARG A 7 31.65 37.66 -56.45
CA ARG A 7 31.83 37.13 -55.08
C ARG A 7 30.84 35.97 -54.90
N ALA A 8 31.35 34.75 -54.83
CA ALA A 8 30.57 33.59 -54.44
C ALA A 8 30.39 33.61 -52.89
N VAL A 9 29.14 33.68 -52.44
CA VAL A 9 28.79 33.51 -51.03
C VAL A 9 28.49 32.04 -50.79
N LEU A 10 29.36 31.36 -50.07
CA LEU A 10 29.21 29.97 -49.62
C LEU A 10 28.30 29.96 -48.38
N ALA A 11 27.03 29.58 -48.54
CA ALA A 11 26.10 29.37 -47.43
C ALA A 11 26.41 28.03 -46.74
N MET A 12 26.99 28.08 -45.54
CA MET A 12 27.26 26.93 -44.73
C MET A 12 25.97 26.49 -43.99
N LEU A 13 25.33 25.40 -44.46
CA LEU A 13 24.18 24.78 -43.80
C LEU A 13 24.69 24.08 -42.53
N VAL A 14 24.43 24.65 -41.36
CA VAL A 14 24.66 23.97 -40.08
C VAL A 14 23.50 23.01 -39.84
N VAL A 15 23.71 21.71 -40.12
CA VAL A 15 22.80 20.63 -39.75
C VAL A 15 22.99 20.35 -38.26
N THR A 16 22.13 20.92 -37.43
CA THR A 16 22.04 20.55 -36.00
C THR A 16 21.43 19.15 -35.91
N SER A 17 22.25 18.13 -35.80
CA SER A 17 21.81 16.76 -35.46
C SER A 17 21.29 16.76 -34.03
N THR A 18 19.99 16.92 -33.87
CA THR A 18 19.33 16.53 -32.61
C THR A 18 19.46 15.01 -32.47
N THR A 19 20.33 14.54 -31.59
CA THR A 19 20.36 13.14 -31.15
C THR A 19 19.04 12.86 -30.47
N ALA A 20 18.07 12.33 -31.22
CA ALA A 20 16.86 11.73 -30.66
C ALA A 20 17.35 10.57 -29.77
N LEU A 21 17.19 10.69 -28.45
CA LEU A 21 17.38 9.56 -27.54
C LEU A 21 16.52 8.42 -28.06
N ALA A 22 17.15 7.33 -28.49
CA ALA A 22 16.47 6.17 -29.05
C ALA A 22 15.44 5.66 -28.01
N GLN A 23 14.18 5.65 -28.40
CA GLN A 23 13.11 5.10 -27.57
C GLN A 23 13.37 3.60 -27.37
N ARG A 24 13.41 3.16 -26.09
CA ARG A 24 13.66 1.78 -25.72
C ARG A 24 12.44 1.24 -24.97
N TYR A 25 11.89 0.15 -25.46
CA TYR A 25 10.69 -0.46 -24.88
C TYR A 25 10.91 -1.96 -24.62
N ASP A 26 10.50 -2.39 -23.42
CA ASP A 26 10.29 -3.82 -23.13
C ASP A 26 8.84 -4.23 -23.44
N PRO A 27 8.52 -5.54 -23.42
CA PRO A 27 7.16 -6.01 -23.56
C PRO A 27 6.20 -5.27 -22.64
N GLY A 28 5.08 -4.81 -23.20
CA GLY A 28 4.07 -4.01 -22.48
C GLY A 28 4.23 -2.51 -22.65
N ALA A 29 5.26 -2.02 -23.34
CA ALA A 29 5.39 -0.61 -23.69
C ALA A 29 5.54 -0.40 -25.20
N SER A 30 5.08 0.74 -25.69
CA SER A 30 5.22 1.20 -27.07
C SER A 30 5.28 2.73 -27.13
N ALA A 31 5.31 3.27 -28.35
CA ALA A 31 5.22 4.70 -28.57
C ALA A 31 3.85 5.30 -28.13
N THR A 32 2.80 4.49 -28.05
CA THR A 32 1.41 4.94 -27.81
C THR A 32 0.72 4.30 -26.62
N GLU A 33 1.23 3.20 -26.09
CA GLU A 33 0.57 2.43 -25.02
C GLU A 33 1.57 1.93 -23.96
N ILE A 34 1.12 1.89 -22.70
CA ILE A 34 1.76 1.24 -21.57
C ILE A 34 0.75 0.25 -20.97
N ARG A 35 1.09 -1.05 -20.94
CA ARG A 35 0.26 -2.10 -20.33
C ARG A 35 0.75 -2.43 -18.94
N LEU A 36 -0.13 -2.30 -17.95
CA LEU A 36 0.12 -2.62 -16.54
C LEU A 36 -0.74 -3.79 -16.10
N GLY A 37 -0.20 -4.67 -15.28
CA GLY A 37 -0.91 -5.78 -14.68
C GLY A 37 -1.19 -5.56 -13.20
N GLN A 38 -2.31 -6.10 -12.72
CA GLN A 38 -2.67 -6.08 -11.30
C GLN A 38 -3.48 -7.32 -10.94
N THR A 39 -3.21 -7.94 -9.80
CA THR A 39 -4.10 -8.94 -9.19
C THR A 39 -4.78 -8.34 -7.99
N MET A 40 -6.08 -8.61 -7.82
CA MET A 40 -6.91 -7.92 -6.83
C MET A 40 -7.95 -8.85 -6.24
N PRO A 41 -8.20 -8.85 -4.94
CA PRO A 41 -9.26 -9.64 -4.34
C PRO A 41 -10.63 -8.97 -4.53
N TYR A 42 -11.18 -8.99 -5.75
CA TYR A 42 -12.53 -8.48 -5.99
C TYR A 42 -13.62 -9.39 -5.40
N SER A 43 -13.27 -10.64 -5.14
CA SER A 43 -14.12 -11.63 -4.46
C SER A 43 -13.41 -12.22 -3.24
N GLY A 44 -14.11 -13.09 -2.47
CA GLY A 44 -13.53 -13.83 -1.35
C GLY A 44 -13.45 -13.03 -0.03
N PRO A 45 -12.71 -13.55 0.96
CA PRO A 45 -12.73 -13.05 2.33
C PRO A 45 -12.14 -11.65 2.52
N VAL A 46 -11.36 -11.16 1.56
CA VAL A 46 -10.68 -9.85 1.59
C VAL A 46 -11.24 -8.90 0.51
N SER A 47 -12.45 -9.18 0.00
CA SER A 47 -13.06 -8.43 -1.12
C SER A 47 -13.24 -6.92 -0.85
N VAL A 48 -13.32 -6.51 0.40
CA VAL A 48 -13.29 -5.07 0.78
C VAL A 48 -12.07 -4.36 0.20
N ALA A 49 -10.91 -5.02 0.15
CA ALA A 49 -9.69 -4.44 -0.41
C ALA A 49 -9.70 -4.33 -1.95
N GLY A 50 -10.68 -4.92 -2.64
CA GLY A 50 -10.90 -4.72 -4.08
C GLY A 50 -11.14 -3.25 -4.48
N ALA A 51 -11.52 -2.40 -3.54
CA ALA A 51 -11.64 -0.95 -3.72
C ALA A 51 -10.35 -0.30 -4.25
N VAL A 52 -9.18 -0.84 -3.90
CA VAL A 52 -7.87 -0.41 -4.44
C VAL A 52 -7.86 -0.54 -5.96
N GLY A 53 -8.30 -1.67 -6.51
CA GLY A 53 -8.33 -1.92 -7.95
C GLY A 53 -9.35 -1.03 -8.68
N HIS A 54 -10.52 -0.79 -8.08
CA HIS A 54 -11.52 0.12 -8.66
C HIS A 54 -10.99 1.56 -8.75
N ALA A 55 -10.31 2.04 -7.71
CA ALA A 55 -9.65 3.34 -7.71
C ALA A 55 -8.52 3.40 -8.75
N SER A 56 -7.72 2.34 -8.88
CA SER A 56 -6.65 2.25 -9.88
C SER A 56 -7.19 2.34 -11.31
N LEU A 57 -8.26 1.62 -11.64
CA LEU A 57 -8.92 1.69 -12.94
C LEU A 57 -9.42 3.10 -13.24
N ALA A 58 -10.11 3.73 -12.28
CA ALA A 58 -10.62 5.09 -12.42
C ALA A 58 -9.48 6.11 -12.58
N TYR A 59 -8.37 5.92 -11.86
CA TYR A 59 -7.22 6.81 -11.93
C TYR A 59 -6.60 6.82 -13.32
N PHE A 60 -6.28 5.66 -13.90
CA PHE A 60 -5.68 5.61 -15.22
C PHE A 60 -6.67 5.97 -16.33
N ALA A 61 -7.97 5.72 -16.16
CA ALA A 61 -8.97 6.21 -17.08
C ALA A 61 -9.03 7.75 -17.10
N ALA A 62 -8.94 8.40 -15.93
CA ALA A 62 -8.87 9.86 -15.84
C ALA A 62 -7.56 10.42 -16.43
N LEU A 63 -6.44 9.79 -16.13
CA LEU A 63 -5.13 10.15 -16.65
C LEU A 63 -5.09 10.06 -18.19
N ASN A 64 -5.69 9.01 -18.75
CA ASN A 64 -5.79 8.83 -20.20
C ASN A 64 -6.62 9.93 -20.88
N LYS A 65 -7.73 10.36 -20.25
CA LYS A 65 -8.51 11.51 -20.75
C LYS A 65 -7.71 12.82 -20.76
N ALA A 66 -6.75 12.95 -19.82
CA ALA A 66 -5.85 14.09 -19.74
C ALA A 66 -4.62 13.98 -20.66
N GLY A 67 -4.54 12.97 -21.54
CA GLY A 67 -3.44 12.80 -22.50
C GLY A 67 -2.46 11.66 -22.15
N GLY A 68 -2.69 10.92 -21.07
CA GLY A 68 -1.89 9.77 -20.65
C GLY A 68 -0.52 10.15 -20.06
N ILE A 69 0.43 9.23 -20.13
CA ILE A 69 1.80 9.42 -19.64
C ILE A 69 2.73 9.72 -20.82
N ASN A 70 3.24 10.94 -20.89
CA ASN A 70 4.12 11.37 -21.98
C ASN A 70 3.50 11.06 -23.37
N GLY A 71 2.18 11.28 -23.53
CA GLY A 71 1.41 11.02 -24.75
C GLY A 71 1.01 9.56 -24.99
N ARG A 72 1.28 8.64 -24.02
CA ARG A 72 0.93 7.22 -24.13
C ARG A 72 -0.28 6.91 -23.25
N GLN A 73 -1.21 6.13 -23.80
CA GLN A 73 -2.35 5.60 -23.04
C GLN A 73 -1.89 4.50 -22.10
N VAL A 74 -2.39 4.50 -20.85
CA VAL A 74 -2.14 3.44 -19.89
C VAL A 74 -3.31 2.45 -19.92
N ARG A 75 -3.03 1.19 -20.27
CA ARG A 75 -3.98 0.10 -20.19
C ARG A 75 -3.71 -0.72 -18.94
N LEU A 76 -4.55 -0.54 -17.92
CA LEU A 76 -4.52 -1.38 -16.72
C LEU A 76 -5.36 -2.63 -16.95
N ILE A 77 -4.74 -3.81 -16.75
CA ILE A 77 -5.39 -5.12 -16.79
C ILE A 77 -5.38 -5.67 -15.38
N THR A 78 -6.54 -5.70 -14.74
CA THR A 78 -6.71 -6.20 -13.37
C THR A 78 -7.53 -7.47 -13.37
N LEU A 79 -7.11 -8.48 -12.59
CA LEU A 79 -7.71 -9.80 -12.51
C LEU A 79 -8.08 -10.14 -11.06
N ASP A 80 -9.27 -10.74 -10.88
CA ASP A 80 -9.70 -11.24 -9.57
C ASP A 80 -8.92 -12.49 -9.18
N ASP A 81 -8.27 -12.44 -8.02
CA ASP A 81 -7.58 -13.59 -7.43
C ASP A 81 -8.28 -14.17 -6.18
N GLY A 82 -9.36 -13.52 -5.72
CA GLY A 82 -10.13 -13.95 -4.55
C GLY A 82 -9.30 -14.06 -3.27
N TYR A 83 -8.13 -13.38 -3.20
CA TYR A 83 -7.12 -13.54 -2.15
C TYR A 83 -6.57 -14.97 -2.04
N SER A 84 -6.52 -15.69 -3.15
CA SER A 84 -6.07 -17.09 -3.23
C SER A 84 -4.71 -17.18 -3.93
N PRO A 85 -3.63 -17.59 -3.23
CA PRO A 85 -2.30 -17.72 -3.85
C PRO A 85 -2.27 -18.54 -5.14
N PRO A 86 -2.96 -19.71 -5.26
CA PRO A 86 -3.03 -20.43 -6.54
C PRO A 86 -3.66 -19.63 -7.67
N LYS A 87 -4.77 -18.90 -7.41
CA LYS A 87 -5.40 -18.04 -8.42
C LYS A 87 -4.52 -16.85 -8.79
N THR A 88 -3.79 -16.30 -7.81
CA THR A 88 -2.83 -15.22 -8.08
C THR A 88 -1.71 -15.69 -9.01
N VAL A 89 -1.22 -16.93 -8.84
CA VAL A 89 -0.21 -17.52 -9.75
C VAL A 89 -0.76 -17.62 -11.17
N GLU A 90 -1.98 -18.12 -11.34
CA GLU A 90 -2.63 -18.24 -12.65
C GLU A 90 -2.82 -16.87 -13.30
N ALA A 91 -3.43 -15.93 -12.56
CA ALA A 91 -3.68 -14.57 -13.02
C ALA A 91 -2.38 -13.84 -13.41
N THR A 92 -1.33 -13.97 -12.58
CA THR A 92 -0.03 -13.33 -12.85
C THR A 92 0.63 -13.90 -14.10
N ARG A 93 0.58 -15.24 -14.32
CA ARG A 93 1.08 -15.84 -15.55
C ARG A 93 0.36 -15.30 -16.77
N ARG A 94 -0.97 -15.26 -16.74
CA ARG A 94 -1.77 -14.66 -17.80
C ARG A 94 -1.36 -13.21 -18.09
N LEU A 95 -1.21 -12.38 -17.06
CA LEU A 95 -0.78 -10.98 -17.22
C LEU A 95 0.60 -10.87 -17.89
N VAL A 96 1.54 -11.74 -17.53
CA VAL A 96 2.92 -11.68 -18.04
C VAL A 96 3.07 -12.35 -19.39
N GLU A 97 2.48 -13.54 -19.59
CA GLU A 97 2.74 -14.41 -20.75
C GLU A 97 1.75 -14.10 -21.91
N ASP A 98 0.48 -13.84 -21.62
CA ASP A 98 -0.54 -13.60 -22.65
C ASP A 98 -0.75 -12.08 -22.90
N GLU A 99 -0.94 -11.30 -21.83
CA GLU A 99 -1.20 -9.85 -21.94
C GLU A 99 0.10 -9.05 -22.14
N ASN A 100 1.27 -9.67 -21.91
CA ASN A 100 2.58 -9.04 -22.04
C ASN A 100 2.67 -7.70 -21.31
N VAL A 101 2.32 -7.65 -20.03
CA VAL A 101 2.39 -6.40 -19.25
C VAL A 101 3.83 -5.97 -18.99
N LEU A 102 4.06 -4.67 -18.92
CA LEU A 102 5.36 -4.08 -18.62
C LEU A 102 5.81 -4.39 -17.20
N MET A 103 4.87 -4.28 -16.25
CA MET A 103 5.08 -4.58 -14.83
C MET A 103 3.77 -4.97 -14.16
N ILE A 104 3.87 -5.59 -13.00
CA ILE A 104 2.78 -5.77 -12.02
C ILE A 104 2.93 -4.67 -10.97
N TYR A 105 1.82 -3.99 -10.59
CA TYR A 105 1.87 -2.95 -9.57
C TYR A 105 0.66 -2.98 -8.65
N GLY A 106 0.83 -2.52 -7.40
CA GLY A 106 -0.27 -2.23 -6.49
C GLY A 106 -1.15 -3.42 -6.11
N SER A 107 -0.77 -4.66 -6.47
CA SER A 107 -1.51 -5.87 -6.13
C SER A 107 -1.66 -6.01 -4.62
N VAL A 108 -2.86 -6.40 -4.15
CA VAL A 108 -3.17 -6.51 -2.72
C VAL A 108 -2.82 -7.89 -2.17
N GLY A 109 -2.21 -7.90 -0.99
CA GLY A 109 -2.07 -9.10 -0.17
C GLY A 109 -0.64 -9.59 -0.01
N THR A 110 -0.33 -10.11 1.18
CA THR A 110 0.98 -10.66 1.50
C THR A 110 1.16 -12.06 0.93
N PRO A 111 0.30 -13.07 1.25
CA PRO A 111 0.50 -14.44 0.77
C PRO A 111 0.32 -14.57 -0.75
N THR A 112 -0.58 -13.79 -1.34
CA THR A 112 -0.84 -13.77 -2.78
C THR A 112 0.37 -13.28 -3.56
N ASN A 113 0.95 -12.14 -3.18
CA ASN A 113 2.13 -11.58 -3.84
C ASN A 113 3.40 -12.41 -3.57
N ALA A 114 3.52 -13.03 -2.39
CA ALA A 114 4.62 -13.95 -2.09
C ALA A 114 4.64 -15.18 -3.01
N ALA A 115 3.46 -15.67 -3.40
CA ALA A 115 3.35 -16.84 -4.27
C ALA A 115 3.91 -16.61 -5.69
N VAL A 116 3.95 -15.36 -6.15
CA VAL A 116 4.42 -14.99 -7.50
C VAL A 116 5.77 -14.29 -7.51
N GLU A 117 6.31 -13.90 -6.37
CA GLU A 117 7.54 -13.15 -6.23
C GLU A 117 8.73 -13.79 -6.94
N LYS A 118 8.97 -15.08 -6.69
CA LYS A 118 10.08 -15.84 -7.35
C LYS A 118 9.91 -15.88 -8.87
N TYR A 119 8.70 -16.11 -9.35
CA TYR A 119 8.40 -16.17 -10.78
C TYR A 119 8.68 -14.82 -11.45
N LEU A 120 8.17 -13.72 -10.89
CA LEU A 120 8.36 -12.38 -11.43
C LEU A 120 9.83 -11.94 -11.41
N ASN A 121 10.57 -12.28 -10.34
CA ASN A 121 12.00 -12.01 -10.25
C ASN A 121 12.81 -12.79 -11.30
N LEU A 122 12.50 -14.07 -11.53
CA LEU A 122 13.15 -14.87 -12.60
C LEU A 122 12.87 -14.32 -13.99
N ARG A 123 11.65 -13.78 -14.21
CA ARG A 123 11.24 -13.18 -15.48
C ARG A 123 11.70 -11.72 -15.63
N LYS A 124 12.30 -11.13 -14.58
CA LYS A 124 12.67 -9.72 -14.50
C LYS A 124 11.48 -8.81 -14.83
N VAL A 125 10.30 -9.15 -14.29
CA VAL A 125 9.09 -8.33 -14.36
C VAL A 125 8.97 -7.59 -13.04
N PRO A 126 9.01 -6.25 -13.02
CA PRO A 126 8.85 -5.48 -11.80
C PRO A 126 7.51 -5.77 -11.13
N GLN A 127 7.54 -6.03 -9.82
CA GLN A 127 6.39 -6.16 -8.94
C GLN A 127 6.46 -5.02 -7.93
N LEU A 128 5.95 -3.85 -8.32
CA LEU A 128 6.19 -2.60 -7.60
C LEU A 128 4.98 -2.16 -6.78
N PHE A 129 5.31 -1.50 -5.67
CA PHE A 129 4.31 -0.86 -4.81
C PHE A 129 3.20 -1.81 -4.38
N ILE A 130 3.58 -3.05 -4.05
CA ILE A 130 2.66 -4.07 -3.56
C ILE A 130 1.93 -3.52 -2.33
N THR A 131 0.60 -3.63 -2.30
CA THR A 131 -0.22 -3.17 -1.19
C THR A 131 -0.08 -4.13 0.00
N THR A 132 1.09 -4.09 0.61
CA THR A 132 1.52 -4.80 1.82
C THR A 132 2.68 -4.06 2.48
N GLY A 133 2.88 -4.27 3.77
CA GLY A 133 4.04 -3.80 4.55
C GLY A 133 4.96 -4.95 4.98
N ALA A 134 4.77 -6.15 4.42
CA ALA A 134 5.54 -7.32 4.82
C ALA A 134 7.03 -7.16 4.55
N SER A 135 7.85 -7.56 5.53
CA SER A 135 9.30 -7.37 5.54
C SER A 135 10.01 -8.00 4.34
N ARG A 136 9.49 -9.11 3.84
CA ARG A 136 10.04 -9.81 2.66
C ARG A 136 10.13 -8.96 1.40
N PHE A 137 9.25 -7.97 1.22
CA PHE A 137 9.23 -7.07 0.06
C PHE A 137 9.97 -5.75 0.30
N ARG A 138 10.69 -5.63 1.41
CA ARG A 138 11.43 -4.43 1.80
C ARG A 138 12.95 -4.61 1.70
N ASP A 139 13.41 -5.85 1.50
CA ASP A 139 14.80 -6.24 1.38
C ASP A 139 15.09 -6.76 -0.04
N PRO A 140 15.81 -5.99 -0.89
CA PRO A 140 16.09 -6.37 -2.28
C PRO A 140 17.11 -7.48 -2.46
N ARG A 141 17.79 -7.95 -1.41
CA ARG A 141 18.89 -8.90 -1.54
C ARG A 141 18.49 -10.23 -2.19
N THR A 142 17.28 -10.70 -1.91
CA THR A 142 16.77 -11.97 -2.46
C THR A 142 15.89 -11.76 -3.69
N PHE A 143 15.03 -10.73 -3.65
CA PHE A 143 14.03 -10.46 -4.68
C PHE A 143 14.03 -8.98 -5.12
N PRO A 144 15.07 -8.56 -5.87
CA PRO A 144 15.26 -7.15 -6.23
C PRO A 144 14.18 -6.56 -7.15
N TRP A 145 13.32 -7.39 -7.74
CA TRP A 145 12.24 -6.96 -8.63
C TRP A 145 10.90 -6.80 -7.91
N SER A 146 10.87 -6.97 -6.57
CA SER A 146 9.64 -6.88 -5.76
C SER A 146 9.79 -5.82 -4.68
N MET A 147 8.83 -4.88 -4.57
CA MET A 147 8.86 -3.75 -3.63
C MET A 147 7.50 -3.53 -2.99
N ALA A 148 7.45 -3.44 -1.66
CA ALA A 148 6.26 -3.08 -0.89
C ALA A 148 5.93 -1.57 -0.99
N PHE A 149 4.65 -1.24 -0.69
CA PHE A 149 4.19 0.15 -0.62
C PHE A 149 3.88 0.61 0.80
N LEU A 150 3.15 -0.22 1.59
CA LEU A 150 2.69 0.18 2.92
C LEU A 150 3.84 0.33 3.93
N PRO A 151 3.68 1.09 5.02
CA PRO A 151 4.60 1.07 6.14
C PRO A 151 4.90 -0.34 6.62
N GLY A 152 6.12 -0.56 7.12
CA GLY A 152 6.56 -1.91 7.53
C GLY A 152 5.78 -2.45 8.73
N TYR A 153 5.24 -3.65 8.59
CA TYR A 153 4.44 -4.29 9.65
C TYR A 153 5.25 -4.56 10.93
N VAL A 154 6.52 -4.92 10.79
CA VAL A 154 7.42 -5.08 11.95
C VAL A 154 7.61 -3.74 12.68
N ALA A 155 7.79 -2.66 11.95
CA ALA A 155 7.95 -1.31 12.52
C ALA A 155 6.67 -0.86 13.24
N GLU A 156 5.52 -1.06 12.61
CA GLU A 156 4.21 -0.74 13.21
C GLU A 156 3.96 -1.54 14.49
N GLY A 157 4.17 -2.86 14.45
CA GLY A 157 4.03 -3.72 15.64
C GLY A 157 4.92 -3.26 16.79
N ARG A 158 6.17 -2.88 16.49
CA ARG A 158 7.11 -2.35 17.50
C ARG A 158 6.61 -1.06 18.13
N ALA A 159 6.07 -0.14 17.34
CA ALA A 159 5.52 1.11 17.84
C ALA A 159 4.28 0.87 18.72
N MET A 160 3.40 -0.05 18.34
CA MET A 160 2.25 -0.44 19.16
C MET A 160 2.66 -1.00 20.52
N ALA A 161 3.70 -1.83 20.57
CA ALA A 161 4.24 -2.34 21.83
C ALA A 161 4.81 -1.23 22.71
N ARG A 162 5.57 -0.30 22.13
CA ARG A 162 6.10 0.86 22.85
C ARG A 162 4.97 1.74 23.40
N TYR A 163 3.90 1.92 22.64
CA TYR A 163 2.72 2.64 23.11
C TYR A 163 2.08 1.96 24.34
N VAL A 164 1.92 0.64 24.30
CA VAL A 164 1.42 -0.14 25.46
C VAL A 164 2.29 0.07 26.69
N LEU A 165 3.62 -0.08 26.53
CA LEU A 165 4.56 0.09 27.66
C LEU A 165 4.52 1.52 28.25
N ALA A 166 4.24 2.52 27.43
CA ALA A 166 4.17 3.92 27.87
C ALA A 166 2.84 4.27 28.54
N THR A 167 1.75 3.55 28.24
CA THR A 167 0.40 3.92 28.65
C THR A 167 -0.24 2.99 29.67
N VAL A 168 0.22 1.73 29.78
CA VAL A 168 -0.34 0.72 30.69
C VAL A 168 0.70 0.34 31.74
N PRO A 169 0.48 0.65 33.03
CA PRO A 169 1.49 0.40 34.08
C PRO A 169 1.81 -1.09 34.29
N ALA A 170 0.84 -1.99 34.14
CA ALA A 170 0.99 -3.44 34.32
C ALA A 170 0.28 -4.18 33.20
N PRO A 171 0.86 -4.20 31.99
CA PRO A 171 0.18 -4.80 30.83
C PRO A 171 0.20 -6.33 30.93
N ARG A 172 -0.98 -6.91 30.70
CA ARG A 172 -1.20 -8.34 30.44
C ARG A 172 -1.81 -8.42 29.05
N ILE A 173 -1.07 -8.95 28.10
CA ILE A 173 -1.36 -8.75 26.68
C ILE A 173 -1.89 -10.03 26.06
N ALA A 174 -3.02 -9.95 25.38
CA ALA A 174 -3.48 -10.96 24.45
C ALA A 174 -3.19 -10.49 23.01
N VAL A 175 -2.62 -11.38 22.19
CA VAL A 175 -2.35 -11.13 20.77
C VAL A 175 -3.16 -12.10 19.94
N LEU A 176 -3.92 -11.58 18.97
CA LEU A 176 -4.61 -12.36 17.94
C LEU A 176 -4.09 -11.94 16.58
N TYR A 177 -3.50 -12.85 15.82
CA TYR A 177 -2.89 -12.51 14.55
C TYR A 177 -3.19 -13.53 13.44
N GLN A 178 -3.25 -13.03 12.19
CA GLN A 178 -3.43 -13.85 11.00
C GLN A 178 -2.23 -14.79 10.80
N ASN A 179 -2.45 -16.07 10.53
CA ASN A 179 -1.41 -17.09 10.42
C ASN A 179 -0.70 -17.10 9.06
N ASP A 180 -0.18 -15.94 8.66
CA ASP A 180 0.66 -15.77 7.48
C ASP A 180 1.76 -14.73 7.74
N ASP A 181 2.53 -14.35 6.70
CA ASP A 181 3.63 -13.39 6.85
C ASP A 181 3.13 -12.00 7.31
N LEU A 182 1.88 -11.61 6.98
CA LEU A 182 1.29 -10.36 7.48
C LEU A 182 1.21 -10.36 9.01
N GLY A 183 0.48 -11.31 9.58
CA GLY A 183 0.28 -11.36 11.03
C GLY A 183 1.57 -11.69 11.79
N LYS A 184 2.43 -12.54 11.22
CA LYS A 184 3.73 -12.90 11.81
C LYS A 184 4.68 -11.71 11.89
N ASP A 185 4.70 -10.83 10.89
CA ASP A 185 5.52 -9.61 10.91
C ASP A 185 5.04 -8.62 11.98
N PHE A 186 3.72 -8.37 12.06
CA PHE A 186 3.15 -7.53 13.12
C PHE A 186 3.46 -8.08 14.51
N ARG A 187 3.27 -9.39 14.71
CA ARG A 187 3.60 -10.09 15.95
C ARG A 187 5.09 -9.97 16.27
N ALA A 188 5.97 -10.24 15.32
CA ALA A 188 7.42 -10.15 15.52
C ALA A 188 7.83 -8.73 15.92
N GLY A 189 7.29 -7.72 15.27
CA GLY A 189 7.50 -6.32 15.63
C GLY A 189 7.00 -6.00 17.03
N PHE A 190 5.80 -6.45 17.39
CA PHE A 190 5.22 -6.22 18.70
C PHE A 190 6.06 -6.86 19.82
N ARG A 191 6.47 -8.12 19.64
CA ARG A 191 7.39 -8.79 20.58
C ARG A 191 8.73 -8.08 20.70
N SER A 192 9.31 -7.64 19.56
CA SER A 192 10.54 -6.85 19.55
C SER A 192 10.41 -5.55 20.33
N GLY A 193 9.26 -4.87 20.23
CA GLY A 193 8.99 -3.63 20.97
C GLY A 193 8.85 -3.84 22.50
N LEU A 194 8.39 -5.02 22.93
CA LEU A 194 8.34 -5.40 24.34
C LEU A 194 9.72 -5.84 24.89
N GLY A 195 10.65 -6.23 24.01
CA GLY A 195 11.97 -6.71 24.37
C GLY A 195 11.91 -7.99 25.24
N ASP A 196 12.81 -8.09 26.21
CA ASP A 196 12.92 -9.26 27.12
C ASP A 196 11.68 -9.49 27.98
N LYS A 197 10.76 -8.52 28.03
CA LYS A 197 9.50 -8.64 28.78
C LYS A 197 8.41 -9.37 27.99
N ALA A 198 8.61 -9.67 26.72
CA ALA A 198 7.58 -10.21 25.84
C ALA A 198 6.95 -11.48 26.39
N ASP A 199 7.76 -12.46 26.84
CA ASP A 199 7.28 -13.76 27.33
C ASP A 199 6.54 -13.68 28.67
N VAL A 200 6.77 -12.62 29.45
CA VAL A 200 6.07 -12.38 30.71
C VAL A 200 4.79 -11.59 30.49
N LEU A 201 4.81 -10.60 29.59
CA LEU A 201 3.69 -9.70 29.39
C LEU A 201 2.61 -10.28 28.45
N ILE A 202 3.00 -11.12 27.49
CA ILE A 202 2.05 -11.77 26.58
C ILE A 202 1.51 -13.02 27.27
N VAL A 203 0.27 -12.93 27.73
CA VAL A 203 -0.41 -14.01 28.48
C VAL A 203 -1.28 -14.90 27.59
N SER A 204 -1.53 -14.49 26.34
CA SER A 204 -2.26 -15.27 25.32
C SER A 204 -1.78 -14.88 23.93
N GLU A 205 -1.45 -15.88 23.12
CA GLU A 205 -1.23 -15.71 21.66
C GLU A 205 -2.12 -16.70 20.92
N GLN A 206 -2.95 -16.17 20.02
CA GLN A 206 -3.88 -16.93 19.20
C GLN A 206 -3.69 -16.58 17.72
N THR A 207 -3.95 -17.55 16.86
CA THR A 207 -3.94 -17.36 15.42
C THR A 207 -5.31 -17.62 14.82
N PHE A 208 -5.52 -17.11 13.62
CA PHE A 208 -6.66 -17.43 12.76
C PHE A 208 -6.20 -17.52 11.30
N GLU A 209 -6.95 -18.27 10.51
CA GLU A 209 -6.78 -18.33 9.05
C GLU A 209 -7.74 -17.33 8.36
N VAL A 210 -7.32 -16.77 7.22
CA VAL A 210 -8.18 -15.81 6.47
C VAL A 210 -9.52 -16.42 6.08
N ALA A 211 -9.57 -17.74 5.89
CA ALA A 211 -10.77 -18.49 5.53
C ALA A 211 -11.65 -18.86 6.73
N ASP A 212 -11.21 -18.60 7.96
CA ASP A 212 -12.02 -18.91 9.14
C ASP A 212 -13.36 -18.15 9.09
N PRO A 213 -14.46 -18.82 9.44
CA PRO A 213 -15.79 -18.21 9.40
C PRO A 213 -15.92 -17.10 10.47
N THR A 214 -15.27 -17.27 11.64
CA THR A 214 -15.30 -16.35 12.79
C THR A 214 -14.03 -16.50 13.63
N VAL A 215 -13.76 -15.48 14.46
CA VAL A 215 -12.65 -15.46 15.45
C VAL A 215 -13.14 -15.43 16.91
N ASP A 216 -14.41 -15.77 17.15
CA ASP A 216 -15.03 -15.68 18.47
C ASP A 216 -14.32 -16.51 19.53
N SER A 217 -13.91 -17.74 19.20
CA SER A 217 -13.21 -18.65 20.14
C SER A 217 -11.86 -18.08 20.58
N GLN A 218 -11.13 -17.44 19.68
CA GLN A 218 -9.86 -16.79 19.97
C GLN A 218 -10.06 -15.56 20.88
N VAL A 219 -11.11 -14.78 20.66
CA VAL A 219 -11.45 -13.61 21.50
C VAL A 219 -11.89 -14.05 22.91
N ILE A 220 -12.65 -15.15 23.01
CA ILE A 220 -13.03 -15.75 24.29
C ILE A 220 -11.77 -16.20 25.07
N ALA A 221 -10.84 -16.90 24.39
CA ALA A 221 -9.58 -17.32 25.00
C ALA A 221 -8.72 -16.13 25.44
N ALA A 222 -8.66 -15.06 24.64
CA ALA A 222 -7.96 -13.82 24.97
C ALA A 222 -8.54 -13.18 26.25
N LYS A 223 -9.88 -13.07 26.38
CA LYS A 223 -10.53 -12.58 27.59
C LYS A 223 -10.24 -13.46 28.80
N ALA A 224 -10.35 -14.77 28.63
CA ALA A 224 -10.16 -15.75 29.71
C ALA A 224 -8.72 -15.75 30.29
N SER A 225 -7.71 -15.29 29.52
CA SER A 225 -6.33 -15.14 29.96
C SER A 225 -6.13 -14.04 31.02
N GLY A 226 -7.15 -13.22 31.28
CA GLY A 226 -7.09 -12.06 32.16
C GLY A 226 -6.28 -10.90 31.57
N ALA A 227 -6.15 -10.82 30.24
CA ALA A 227 -5.48 -9.73 29.58
C ALA A 227 -6.26 -8.41 29.75
N ASN A 228 -5.51 -7.32 29.97
CA ASN A 228 -6.01 -5.93 30.01
C ASN A 228 -5.59 -5.13 28.77
N VAL A 229 -4.83 -5.75 27.85
CA VAL A 229 -4.46 -5.23 26.54
C VAL A 229 -4.79 -6.30 25.52
N PHE A 230 -5.44 -5.90 24.42
CA PHE A 230 -5.75 -6.77 23.29
C PHE A 230 -5.17 -6.19 22.01
N TYR A 231 -4.27 -6.92 21.36
CA TYR A 231 -3.68 -6.53 20.08
C TYR A 231 -4.14 -7.47 18.96
N PHE A 232 -4.79 -6.91 17.96
CA PHE A 232 -5.23 -7.61 16.74
C PHE A 232 -4.38 -7.23 15.54
N ALA A 233 -3.89 -8.22 14.79
CA ALA A 233 -3.11 -8.06 13.57
C ALA A 233 -3.61 -8.99 12.46
N GLY A 234 -4.41 -8.45 11.55
CA GLY A 234 -5.01 -9.23 10.46
C GLY A 234 -5.85 -8.40 9.51
N THR A 235 -6.53 -9.09 8.61
CA THR A 235 -7.36 -8.49 7.55
C THR A 235 -8.73 -8.02 8.05
N GLN A 236 -9.43 -7.28 7.19
CA GLN A 236 -10.59 -6.45 7.53
C GLN A 236 -11.77 -7.25 8.12
N LYS A 237 -12.13 -8.41 7.51
CA LYS A 237 -13.26 -9.22 7.98
C LYS A 237 -13.07 -9.64 9.45
N ALA A 238 -11.96 -10.30 9.74
CA ALA A 238 -11.63 -10.73 11.10
C ALA A 238 -11.45 -9.53 12.05
N GLY A 239 -10.97 -8.38 11.54
CA GLY A 239 -10.91 -7.11 12.25
C GLY A 239 -12.28 -6.64 12.74
N ALA A 240 -13.30 -6.67 11.89
CA ALA A 240 -14.67 -6.34 12.29
C ALA A 240 -15.26 -7.37 13.27
N GLU A 241 -15.02 -8.65 13.03
CA GLU A 241 -15.54 -9.74 13.85
C GLU A 241 -15.01 -9.70 15.28
N GLN A 242 -13.69 -9.52 15.47
CA GLN A 242 -13.09 -9.48 16.81
C GLN A 242 -13.53 -8.23 17.59
N ILE A 243 -13.78 -7.08 16.94
CA ILE A 243 -14.34 -5.89 17.61
C ILE A 243 -15.73 -6.20 18.16
N ARG A 244 -16.62 -6.80 17.35
CA ARG A 244 -17.96 -7.23 17.79
C ARG A 244 -17.89 -8.27 18.91
N ALA A 245 -17.07 -9.30 18.73
CA ALA A 245 -16.93 -10.38 19.72
C ALA A 245 -16.46 -9.83 21.07
N ARG A 246 -15.46 -8.95 21.09
CA ARG A 246 -14.97 -8.26 22.28
C ARG A 246 -16.09 -7.47 22.97
N HIS A 247 -16.88 -6.70 22.20
CA HIS A 247 -17.99 -5.92 22.73
C HIS A 247 -19.08 -6.81 23.33
N ASN A 248 -19.51 -7.86 22.59
CA ASN A 248 -20.55 -8.79 23.03
C ASN A 248 -20.18 -9.53 24.33
N LEU A 249 -18.87 -9.74 24.55
CA LEU A 249 -18.35 -10.30 25.79
C LEU A 249 -18.30 -9.29 26.94
N GLY A 250 -18.60 -8.02 26.75
CA GLY A 250 -18.41 -6.97 27.74
C GLY A 250 -16.96 -6.82 28.20
N TRP A 251 -15.99 -7.15 27.31
CA TRP A 251 -14.57 -7.06 27.62
C TRP A 251 -14.01 -5.70 27.18
N THR A 252 -13.37 -4.99 28.12
CA THR A 252 -12.90 -3.59 27.93
C THR A 252 -11.38 -3.45 28.15
N PRO A 253 -10.53 -4.17 27.39
CA PRO A 253 -9.09 -3.96 27.44
C PRO A 253 -8.68 -2.66 26.72
N LEU A 254 -7.45 -2.18 26.91
CA LEU A 254 -6.84 -1.32 25.90
C LEU A 254 -6.76 -2.12 24.59
N HIS A 255 -7.48 -1.68 23.56
CA HIS A 255 -7.65 -2.44 22.34
C HIS A 255 -6.90 -1.79 21.17
N LEU A 256 -5.92 -2.53 20.64
CA LEU A 256 -5.10 -2.09 19.51
C LEU A 256 -5.44 -2.93 18.28
N VAL A 257 -5.54 -2.30 17.13
CA VAL A 257 -5.71 -2.96 15.82
C VAL A 257 -4.62 -2.46 14.86
N CYS A 258 -4.10 -3.34 14.03
CA CYS A 258 -3.15 -2.95 13.00
C CYS A 258 -3.80 -2.00 11.96
N SER A 259 -3.00 -1.25 11.23
CA SER A 259 -3.48 -0.30 10.21
C SER A 259 -4.39 -0.94 9.15
N ILE A 260 -4.18 -2.22 8.82
CA ILE A 260 -5.01 -2.96 7.86
C ILE A 260 -6.45 -3.15 8.35
N ALA A 261 -6.66 -3.21 9.67
CA ALA A 261 -7.97 -3.39 10.30
C ALA A 261 -8.56 -2.08 10.87
N SER A 262 -8.07 -0.91 10.43
CA SER A 262 -8.50 0.40 10.95
C SER A 262 -9.52 1.15 10.07
N GLY A 263 -9.83 0.64 8.88
CA GLY A 263 -10.69 1.31 7.93
C GLY A 263 -12.12 1.53 8.46
N VAL A 264 -12.59 2.80 8.47
CA VAL A 264 -13.92 3.15 9.01
C VAL A 264 -15.02 2.45 8.22
N GLU A 265 -15.00 2.52 6.89
CA GLU A 265 -16.06 1.96 6.05
C GLU A 265 -16.03 0.42 6.00
N GLY A 266 -14.85 -0.16 5.85
CA GLY A 266 -14.67 -1.60 5.64
C GLY A 266 -14.57 -2.44 6.91
N VAL A 267 -14.32 -1.82 8.07
CA VAL A 267 -14.10 -2.51 9.35
C VAL A 267 -14.98 -1.96 10.47
N LEU A 268 -14.85 -0.66 10.78
CA LEU A 268 -15.47 -0.12 11.99
C LEU A 268 -16.98 0.00 11.86
N LYS A 269 -17.52 0.45 10.72
CA LYS A 269 -18.97 0.46 10.48
C LYS A 269 -19.59 -0.95 10.52
N PRO A 270 -19.03 -1.97 9.84
CA PRO A 270 -19.52 -3.35 9.99
C PRO A 270 -19.39 -3.90 11.42
N ALA A 271 -18.42 -3.41 12.20
CA ALA A 271 -18.28 -3.80 13.61
C ALA A 271 -19.26 -3.12 14.56
N GLY A 272 -19.87 -1.99 14.14
CA GLY A 272 -20.57 -1.03 14.99
C GLY A 272 -19.59 0.06 15.45
N LEU A 273 -19.83 1.33 15.07
CA LEU A 273 -18.91 2.43 15.40
C LEU A 273 -18.76 2.63 16.91
N GLU A 274 -19.85 2.42 17.66
CA GLU A 274 -19.86 2.45 19.12
C GLU A 274 -18.95 1.38 19.75
N ASN A 275 -18.80 0.22 19.09
CA ASN A 275 -17.93 -0.86 19.55
C ASN A 275 -16.45 -0.54 19.31
N ALA A 276 -16.17 0.41 18.43
CA ALA A 276 -14.83 0.84 18.06
C ALA A 276 -14.29 1.99 18.93
N GLU A 277 -15.11 2.57 19.79
CA GLU A 277 -14.70 3.70 20.63
C GLU A 277 -13.48 3.34 21.50
N GLY A 278 -12.46 4.20 21.47
CA GLY A 278 -11.20 4.01 22.18
C GLY A 278 -10.18 3.09 21.51
N LEU A 279 -10.46 2.53 20.32
CA LEU A 279 -9.48 1.74 19.57
C LEU A 279 -8.21 2.55 19.26
N ILE A 280 -7.07 1.90 19.32
CA ILE A 280 -5.78 2.46 18.93
C ILE A 280 -5.32 1.80 17.63
N SER A 281 -4.83 2.61 16.70
CA SER A 281 -4.22 2.14 15.45
C SER A 281 -3.09 3.08 14.99
N THR A 282 -2.56 2.84 13.80
CA THR A 282 -1.62 3.75 13.12
C THR A 282 -2.22 4.27 11.82
N ALA A 283 -1.73 5.43 11.38
CA ALA A 283 -2.03 6.01 10.08
C ALA A 283 -0.77 6.52 9.40
N TYR A 284 -0.76 6.47 8.07
CA TYR A 284 0.26 7.07 7.21
C TYR A 284 -0.35 8.02 6.17
N ALA A 285 -1.66 7.92 5.96
CA ALA A 285 -2.42 8.72 5.00
C ALA A 285 -3.50 9.55 5.72
N LYS A 286 -3.87 10.67 5.09
CA LYS A 286 -4.94 11.57 5.55
C LYS A 286 -6.30 10.88 5.40
N ASP A 287 -7.17 10.95 6.44
CA ASP A 287 -8.60 10.65 6.30
C ASP A 287 -9.26 11.87 5.61
N PRO A 288 -9.86 11.71 4.41
CA PRO A 288 -10.47 12.83 3.68
C PRO A 288 -11.63 13.52 4.42
N PHE A 289 -12.15 12.89 5.46
CA PHE A 289 -13.27 13.41 6.25
C PHE A 289 -12.88 13.88 7.65
N ASP A 290 -11.58 13.85 7.98
CA ASP A 290 -11.11 14.51 9.19
C ASP A 290 -11.14 16.03 8.97
N PRO A 291 -11.87 16.81 9.83
CA PRO A 291 -11.92 18.27 9.73
C PRO A 291 -10.57 18.97 9.70
N THR A 292 -9.52 18.33 10.24
CA THR A 292 -8.14 18.84 10.19
C THR A 292 -7.66 19.08 8.76
N TRP A 293 -8.16 18.30 7.80
CA TRP A 293 -7.77 18.35 6.38
C TRP A 293 -8.78 19.06 5.49
N ALA A 294 -9.81 19.72 6.05
CA ALA A 294 -10.89 20.36 5.26
C ALA A 294 -10.37 21.38 4.24
N ASP A 295 -9.26 22.06 4.54
CA ASP A 295 -8.61 23.03 3.66
C ASP A 295 -7.34 22.53 2.96
N ASP A 296 -6.98 21.25 3.16
CA ASP A 296 -5.80 20.65 2.55
C ASP A 296 -5.98 20.48 1.02
N ALA A 297 -4.97 20.89 0.26
CA ALA A 297 -5.04 20.91 -1.20
C ALA A 297 -5.10 19.48 -1.80
N ASP A 298 -4.35 18.53 -1.23
CA ASP A 298 -4.34 17.14 -1.71
C ASP A 298 -5.70 16.48 -1.46
N VAL A 299 -6.29 16.72 -0.27
CA VAL A 299 -7.61 16.20 0.10
C VAL A 299 -8.70 16.76 -0.80
N LYS A 300 -8.70 18.07 -1.08
CA LYS A 300 -9.64 18.68 -2.03
C LYS A 300 -9.49 18.09 -3.42
N THR A 301 -8.26 17.95 -3.91
CA THR A 301 -7.97 17.35 -5.22
C THR A 301 -8.45 15.91 -5.28
N PHE A 302 -8.21 15.10 -4.25
CA PHE A 302 -8.68 13.74 -4.15
C PHE A 302 -10.22 13.65 -4.15
N LEU A 303 -10.89 14.46 -3.34
CA LEU A 303 -12.37 14.47 -3.25
C LEU A 303 -13.01 14.86 -4.58
N ASP A 304 -12.48 15.86 -5.27
CA ASP A 304 -12.93 16.27 -6.59
C ASP A 304 -12.69 15.16 -7.63
N TRP A 305 -11.53 14.49 -7.55
CA TRP A 305 -11.23 13.37 -8.42
C TRP A 305 -12.21 12.20 -8.22
N VAL A 306 -12.51 11.81 -6.96
CA VAL A 306 -13.51 10.76 -6.66
C VAL A 306 -14.87 11.14 -7.22
N LYS A 307 -15.32 12.37 -6.97
CA LYS A 307 -16.62 12.86 -7.43
C LYS A 307 -16.78 12.76 -8.96
N VAL A 308 -15.73 13.04 -9.71
CA VAL A 308 -15.76 13.06 -11.18
C VAL A 308 -15.54 11.68 -11.78
N ASN A 309 -14.65 10.87 -11.22
CA ASN A 309 -14.14 9.66 -11.88
C ASN A 309 -14.59 8.36 -11.22
N LEU A 310 -15.11 8.41 -9.99
CA LEU A 310 -15.53 7.23 -9.23
C LEU A 310 -16.84 7.51 -8.47
N SER A 311 -17.89 7.92 -9.18
CA SER A 311 -19.16 8.42 -8.62
C SER A 311 -19.88 7.44 -7.67
N GLN A 312 -19.61 6.14 -7.78
CA GLN A 312 -20.12 5.11 -6.87
C GLN A 312 -19.14 4.77 -5.73
N GLY A 313 -17.94 5.38 -5.73
CA GLY A 313 -16.94 5.17 -4.70
C GLY A 313 -17.21 6.01 -3.47
N ASN A 314 -17.00 5.41 -2.29
CA ASN A 314 -17.00 6.15 -1.04
C ASN A 314 -15.59 6.71 -0.77
N PRO A 315 -15.36 8.03 -0.83
CA PRO A 315 -14.03 8.59 -0.63
C PRO A 315 -13.46 8.37 0.79
N ARG A 316 -14.27 7.91 1.74
CA ARG A 316 -13.82 7.51 3.08
C ARG A 316 -13.30 6.06 3.13
N ASP A 317 -13.43 5.31 2.04
CA ASP A 317 -12.87 3.97 1.95
C ASP A 317 -11.35 4.04 1.80
N THR A 318 -10.63 3.46 2.76
CA THR A 318 -9.17 3.44 2.77
C THR A 318 -8.58 2.72 1.55
N GLY A 319 -9.32 1.78 0.95
CA GLY A 319 -8.94 1.15 -0.32
C GLY A 319 -8.96 2.12 -1.49
N ILE A 320 -9.93 3.04 -1.55
CA ILE A 320 -9.99 4.09 -2.58
C ILE A 320 -8.83 5.08 -2.41
N VAL A 321 -8.57 5.52 -1.18
CA VAL A 321 -7.42 6.38 -0.87
C VAL A 321 -6.11 5.70 -1.26
N GLY A 322 -5.92 4.43 -0.83
CA GLY A 322 -4.72 3.65 -1.15
C GLY A 322 -4.53 3.41 -2.66
N GLY A 323 -5.61 3.10 -3.37
CA GLY A 323 -5.59 2.91 -4.83
C GLY A 323 -5.24 4.19 -5.60
N TYR A 324 -5.74 5.33 -5.13
CA TYR A 324 -5.35 6.64 -5.68
C TYR A 324 -3.86 6.91 -5.47
N ILE A 325 -3.36 6.74 -4.25
CA ILE A 325 -1.95 6.99 -3.89
C ILE A 325 -1.02 6.09 -4.71
N VAL A 326 -1.27 4.77 -4.74
CA VAL A 326 -0.38 3.82 -5.43
C VAL A 326 -0.40 4.01 -6.95
N SER A 327 -1.53 4.45 -7.52
CA SER A 327 -1.64 4.76 -8.95
C SER A 327 -0.93 6.06 -9.30
N TRP A 328 -1.04 7.09 -8.44
CA TRP A 328 -0.28 8.32 -8.59
C TRP A 328 1.23 8.05 -8.58
N LEU A 329 1.70 7.28 -7.61
CA LEU A 329 3.11 6.91 -7.48
C LEU A 329 3.61 6.12 -8.71
N THR A 330 2.79 5.19 -9.20
CA THR A 330 3.11 4.43 -10.42
C THR A 330 3.18 5.34 -11.64
N ALA A 331 2.24 6.26 -11.79
CA ALA A 331 2.25 7.25 -12.87
C ALA A 331 3.50 8.15 -12.79
N TYR A 332 3.89 8.58 -11.59
CA TYR A 332 5.11 9.35 -11.35
C TYR A 332 6.37 8.61 -11.84
N VAL A 333 6.52 7.33 -11.46
CA VAL A 333 7.66 6.50 -11.87
C VAL A 333 7.70 6.33 -13.40
N LEU A 334 6.56 6.04 -14.01
CA LEU A 334 6.47 5.89 -15.46
C LEU A 334 6.75 7.20 -16.21
N GLN A 335 6.28 8.33 -15.68
CA GLN A 335 6.52 9.65 -16.22
C GLN A 335 8.00 10.02 -16.15
N THR A 336 8.65 9.73 -15.01
CA THR A 336 10.08 9.97 -14.77
C THR A 336 10.96 9.06 -15.66
N ALA A 337 10.54 7.81 -15.93
CA ALA A 337 11.23 6.92 -16.85
C ALA A 337 11.25 7.44 -18.31
N GLY A 338 10.39 8.36 -18.66
CA GLY A 338 10.42 9.11 -19.91
C GLY A 338 10.18 8.26 -21.16
N SER A 339 11.14 8.31 -22.10
CA SER A 339 11.11 7.55 -23.36
C SER A 339 11.73 6.16 -23.26
N THR A 340 12.39 5.83 -22.13
CA THR A 340 13.04 4.55 -21.89
C THR A 340 12.16 3.70 -20.96
N LEU A 341 11.14 3.07 -21.54
CA LEU A 341 10.19 2.22 -20.81
C LEU A 341 10.66 0.77 -20.85
N THR A 342 11.86 0.52 -20.31
CA THR A 342 12.36 -0.83 -20.01
C THR A 342 12.07 -1.17 -18.56
N ARG A 343 11.85 -2.44 -18.25
CA ARG A 343 11.63 -2.96 -16.90
C ARG A 343 12.76 -2.57 -15.96
N GLU A 344 14.00 -2.62 -16.44
CA GLU A 344 15.19 -2.23 -15.68
C GLU A 344 15.19 -0.73 -15.34
N ASN A 345 14.86 0.15 -16.29
CA ASN A 345 14.81 1.59 -16.05
C ASN A 345 13.66 1.96 -15.09
N ILE A 346 12.50 1.30 -15.21
CA ILE A 346 11.38 1.50 -14.29
C ILE A 346 11.77 1.10 -12.87
N LEU A 347 12.42 -0.07 -12.70
CA LEU A 347 12.94 -0.49 -11.41
C LEU A 347 13.98 0.50 -10.88
N ASN A 348 14.90 0.96 -11.74
CA ASN A 348 15.89 1.95 -11.36
C ASN A 348 15.25 3.25 -10.85
N VAL A 349 14.24 3.79 -11.54
CA VAL A 349 13.50 4.98 -11.06
C VAL A 349 12.80 4.70 -9.72
N ALA A 350 12.12 3.55 -9.60
CA ALA A 350 11.40 3.19 -8.39
C ALA A 350 12.32 2.98 -7.18
N THR A 351 13.58 2.64 -7.39
CA THR A 351 14.59 2.43 -6.33
C THR A 351 15.46 3.65 -6.03
N HIS A 352 15.12 4.80 -6.58
CA HIS A 352 15.82 6.08 -6.36
C HIS A 352 14.83 7.22 -6.06
N LEU A 353 13.78 6.91 -5.30
CA LEU A 353 12.86 7.94 -4.82
C LEU A 353 13.51 8.65 -3.63
N ASP A 354 13.73 9.95 -3.76
CA ASP A 354 14.37 10.75 -2.72
C ASP A 354 13.37 11.75 -2.13
N HIS A 355 12.94 11.49 -0.90
CA HIS A 355 12.01 12.34 -0.14
C HIS A 355 10.80 12.79 -0.96
N LEU A 356 10.25 11.86 -1.77
CA LEU A 356 9.12 12.15 -2.65
C LEU A 356 7.87 12.47 -1.82
N ASN A 357 7.35 13.67 -2.00
CA ASN A 357 6.06 14.04 -1.43
C ASN A 357 4.93 13.39 -2.26
N VAL A 358 4.31 12.37 -1.69
CA VAL A 358 3.22 11.64 -2.33
C VAL A 358 1.88 12.20 -1.81
N PRO A 359 0.93 12.57 -2.68
CA PRO A 359 -0.36 13.11 -2.26
C PRO A 359 -1.07 12.20 -1.26
N MET A 360 -1.85 12.81 -0.37
CA MET A 360 -2.63 12.13 0.68
C MET A 360 -1.81 11.49 1.80
N LEU A 361 -0.47 11.46 1.76
CA LEU A 361 0.31 11.07 2.94
C LEU A 361 0.20 12.14 4.03
N LEU A 362 0.33 11.71 5.29
CA LEU A 362 0.37 12.64 6.43
C LEU A 362 1.58 13.58 6.33
N PRO A 363 1.47 14.84 6.78
CA PRO A 363 2.58 15.78 6.77
C PRO A 363 3.81 15.23 7.46
N GLY A 364 4.97 15.38 6.80
CA GLY A 364 6.25 14.84 7.28
C GLY A 364 6.52 13.38 6.89
N ILE A 365 5.56 12.70 6.29
CA ILE A 365 5.77 11.37 5.71
C ILE A 365 6.13 11.53 4.23
N MET A 366 7.29 11.03 3.85
CA MET A 366 7.79 11.06 2.48
C MET A 366 8.18 9.66 2.04
N MET A 367 8.15 9.41 0.75
CA MET A 367 8.60 8.14 0.20
C MET A 367 10.07 8.22 -0.22
N THR A 368 10.89 7.36 0.37
CA THR A 368 12.32 7.25 0.06
C THR A 368 12.67 5.80 -0.19
N THR A 369 13.36 5.53 -1.29
CA THR A 369 13.87 4.20 -1.64
C THR A 369 15.31 4.29 -2.11
N THR A 370 16.08 3.23 -1.89
CA THR A 370 17.43 3.08 -2.44
C THR A 370 17.57 1.70 -3.08
N PRO A 371 18.61 1.44 -3.89
CA PRO A 371 18.85 0.10 -4.44
C PRO A 371 19.07 -0.99 -3.38
N THR A 372 19.34 -0.62 -2.14
CA THR A 372 19.60 -1.54 -1.02
C THR A 372 18.53 -1.51 0.07
N ASP A 373 17.56 -0.58 -0.04
CA ASP A 373 16.47 -0.43 0.93
C ASP A 373 15.16 -0.03 0.21
N TYR A 374 14.18 -0.94 0.24
CA TYR A 374 12.85 -0.75 -0.34
C TYR A 374 11.81 -0.38 0.73
N SER A 375 12.24 0.21 1.84
CA SER A 375 11.35 0.58 2.95
C SER A 375 10.28 1.63 2.58
N GLY A 376 10.54 2.45 1.56
CA GLY A 376 9.57 3.38 1.00
C GLY A 376 8.98 4.34 2.05
N ILE A 377 7.84 3.97 2.63
CA ILE A 377 7.22 4.69 3.75
C ILE A 377 7.74 4.07 5.06
N ALA A 378 8.57 4.82 5.80
CA ALA A 378 9.16 4.39 7.08
C ALA A 378 8.50 5.03 8.31
N GLN A 379 7.50 5.87 8.10
CA GLN A 379 6.90 6.71 9.14
C GLN A 379 5.40 6.50 9.21
N PHE A 380 4.84 6.69 10.40
CA PHE A 380 3.39 6.64 10.67
C PHE A 380 3.07 7.41 11.95
N GLN A 381 1.79 7.61 12.23
CA GLN A 381 1.30 8.27 13.42
C GLN A 381 0.33 7.36 14.17
N ILE A 382 0.43 7.29 15.50
CA ILE A 382 -0.59 6.63 16.32
C ILE A 382 -1.85 7.47 16.31
N GLN A 383 -2.99 6.81 16.28
CA GLN A 383 -4.31 7.43 16.31
C GLN A 383 -5.25 6.64 17.23
N ARG A 384 -6.26 7.36 17.79
CA ARG A 384 -7.34 6.81 18.61
C ARG A 384 -8.67 7.06 17.93
N PHE A 385 -9.55 6.09 17.95
CA PHE A 385 -10.92 6.27 17.44
C PHE A 385 -11.79 6.92 18.53
N GLU A 386 -12.30 8.11 18.26
CA GLU A 386 -13.11 8.90 19.18
C GLU A 386 -14.24 9.61 18.42
N SER A 387 -15.46 9.47 18.93
CA SER A 387 -16.64 10.18 18.38
C SER A 387 -16.81 9.98 16.86
N GLY A 388 -16.60 8.74 16.39
CA GLY A 388 -16.81 8.35 14.99
C GLY A 388 -15.68 8.71 14.01
N ARG A 389 -14.51 9.15 14.50
CA ARG A 389 -13.35 9.50 13.69
C ARG A 389 -12.03 9.09 14.36
N TRP A 390 -11.00 8.98 13.56
CA TRP A 390 -9.64 8.81 14.05
C TRP A 390 -9.05 10.16 14.47
N VAL A 391 -8.49 10.22 15.67
CA VAL A 391 -7.82 11.40 16.24
C VAL A 391 -6.35 11.06 16.43
N PRO A 392 -5.42 11.88 15.89
CA PRO A 392 -3.98 11.68 16.07
C PRO A 392 -3.57 11.68 17.54
N VAL A 393 -2.67 10.79 17.93
CA VAL A 393 -2.04 10.71 19.25
C VAL A 393 -0.54 10.95 19.11
N GLY A 394 -0.05 12.03 19.68
CA GLY A 394 1.37 12.41 19.59
C GLY A 394 1.77 12.96 18.21
N LYS A 395 3.00 12.68 17.79
CA LYS A 395 3.58 13.12 16.51
C LYS A 395 3.82 11.94 15.59
N VAL A 396 4.02 12.23 14.30
CA VAL A 396 4.58 11.26 13.34
C VAL A 396 5.90 10.72 13.89
N MET A 397 6.08 9.41 13.83
CA MET A 397 7.25 8.71 14.35
C MET A 397 7.87 7.84 13.27
N SER A 398 9.19 7.60 13.37
CA SER A 398 9.85 6.54 12.60
C SER A 398 9.49 5.18 13.18
N GLY A 399 9.36 4.20 12.30
CA GLY A 399 9.19 2.79 12.69
C GLY A 399 10.50 2.08 13.06
N GLU A 400 11.63 2.76 12.96
CA GLU A 400 12.96 2.23 13.26
C GLU A 400 13.31 2.25 14.75
#